data_4e8fe3b7f58f5aeda569096e3727d37a
#
_entry.id   4e8fe3b7f58f5aeda569096e3727d37a
#
_cell.length_a   1.000
_cell.length_b   1.000
_cell.length_c   1.000
_cell.angle_alpha   90.00
_cell.angle_beta   90.00
_cell.angle_gamma   90.00
#
_symmetry.space_group_name_H-M   'P 1'
#
loop_
_entity.id
_entity.type
_entity.pdbx_description
1 polymer ?
#
loop_
_entity_poly.entity_id
_entity_poly.type
_entity_poly.pdbx_seq_one_letter_code
_entity_poly.pdbx_strand_id
1 'polypeptide(L)'
;MLPQGGWISHSDISHNTVSDAGYSGFSQGWGWGGTHAAGYGNVTISYNRIYNVMTKAADGGGIYVNGFTSDKYTNVMSHNWVDHDEHVFAVYYLDNGASHWHVTQNVATNSTHQWAFFMTPGTGIPSNAAHNNTVDHLWYQGDAPPNNGCEKYGCIADNATIFNVPVGEPLPAPALAIMAAAGADPERNSAA
;
A
#
# COMPACT_ATOMS: atom_id res chain seq x y z
N MET A 1 11.37 10.18 2.42
CA MET A 1 11.20 9.70 1.03
C MET A 1 12.20 8.59 0.81
N LEU A 2 11.75 7.35 0.72
CA LEU A 2 12.62 6.23 0.41
C LEU A 2 12.91 6.18 -1.10
N PRO A 3 14.01 5.59 -1.52
CA PRO A 3 14.57 5.79 -2.85
C PRO A 3 13.57 5.45 -3.96
N GLN A 4 13.36 6.40 -4.84
CA GLN A 4 12.71 6.18 -6.12
C GLN A 4 13.76 5.64 -7.08
N GLY A 5 13.42 4.54 -7.72
CA GLY A 5 14.18 4.02 -8.82
C GLY A 5 15.48 3.33 -8.40
N GLY A 6 15.55 2.10 -8.74
CA GLY A 6 16.71 1.26 -8.50
C GLY A 6 16.27 -0.19 -8.38
N TRP A 7 17.20 -1.07 -8.55
CA TRP A 7 17.01 -2.49 -8.33
C TRP A 7 16.97 -2.75 -6.82
N ILE A 8 15.77 -2.93 -6.26
CA ILE A 8 15.60 -3.32 -4.87
C ILE A 8 15.06 -4.74 -4.86
N SER A 9 15.82 -5.64 -4.29
CA SER A 9 15.39 -7.02 -4.12
C SER A 9 15.81 -7.56 -2.78
N HIS A 10 15.09 -8.57 -2.27
CA HIS A 10 15.40 -9.23 -1.01
C HIS A 10 15.52 -8.20 0.15
N SER A 11 14.55 -7.30 0.23
CA SER A 11 14.57 -6.19 1.18
C SER A 11 13.39 -6.25 2.14
N ASP A 12 13.65 -5.93 3.39
CA ASP A 12 12.65 -5.75 4.42
C ASP A 12 12.63 -4.27 4.85
N ILE A 13 11.47 -3.66 4.73
CA ILE A 13 11.21 -2.27 5.11
C ILE A 13 10.14 -2.31 6.19
N SER A 14 10.56 -2.44 7.44
CA SER A 14 9.65 -2.68 8.54
C SER A 14 9.84 -1.75 9.73
N HIS A 15 8.79 -1.60 10.52
CA HIS A 15 8.77 -0.84 11.76
C HIS A 15 9.25 0.62 11.63
N ASN A 16 8.94 1.26 10.50
CA ASN A 16 9.23 2.67 10.33
C ASN A 16 8.00 3.52 10.65
N THR A 17 8.24 4.73 11.13
CA THR A 17 7.23 5.77 11.20
C THR A 17 7.54 6.83 10.15
N VAL A 18 6.59 7.10 9.28
CA VAL A 18 6.70 8.12 8.22
C VAL A 18 5.55 9.11 8.37
N SER A 19 5.87 10.38 8.49
CA SER A 19 4.87 11.43 8.62
C SER A 19 5.26 12.72 7.91
N ASP A 20 4.29 13.62 7.81
CA ASP A 20 4.47 15.02 7.38
C ASP A 20 5.14 15.13 6.02
N ALA A 21 4.75 14.26 5.08
CA ALA A 21 5.30 14.23 3.74
C ALA A 21 4.36 14.88 2.71
N GLY A 22 4.94 15.63 1.79
CA GLY A 22 4.19 16.25 0.68
C GLY A 22 3.73 15.25 -0.38
N TYR A 23 4.28 14.06 -0.39
CA TYR A 23 3.96 12.95 -1.30
C TYR A 23 3.76 11.66 -0.50
N SER A 24 3.73 10.51 -1.18
CA SER A 24 3.52 9.18 -0.56
C SER A 24 4.45 8.92 0.62
N GLY A 25 3.96 8.23 1.63
CA GLY A 25 4.78 7.77 2.75
C GLY A 25 5.87 6.81 2.28
N PHE A 26 5.48 5.80 1.53
CA PHE A 26 6.39 4.94 0.76
C PHE A 26 6.05 5.05 -0.71
N SER A 27 7.07 5.21 -1.54
CA SER A 27 6.95 5.16 -2.99
C SER A 27 8.01 4.23 -3.53
N GLN A 28 7.57 3.13 -4.14
CA GLN A 28 8.48 2.11 -4.64
C GLN A 28 8.15 1.73 -6.07
N GLY A 29 9.20 1.45 -6.83
CA GLY A 29 9.13 1.09 -8.24
C GLY A 29 9.36 2.29 -9.14
N TRP A 30 9.52 1.99 -10.41
CA TRP A 30 9.73 2.97 -11.47
C TRP A 30 9.29 2.37 -12.79
N GLY A 31 8.93 3.18 -13.75
CA GLY A 31 8.67 2.70 -15.10
C GLY A 31 7.21 2.76 -15.52
N TRP A 32 6.53 3.86 -15.21
CA TRP A 32 5.17 4.12 -15.69
C TRP A 32 5.03 3.74 -17.17
N GLY A 33 4.23 2.72 -17.43
CA GLY A 33 3.99 2.23 -18.80
C GLY A 33 5.14 1.43 -19.43
N GLY A 34 6.15 1.08 -18.67
CA GLY A 34 7.26 0.28 -19.18
C GLY A 34 6.95 -1.21 -19.23
N THR A 35 7.37 -1.87 -20.29
CA THR A 35 7.35 -3.34 -20.41
C THR A 35 8.53 -4.00 -19.69
N HIS A 36 9.31 -3.21 -18.97
CA HIS A 36 10.52 -3.68 -18.30
C HIS A 36 10.25 -3.89 -16.81
N ALA A 37 10.73 -4.99 -16.29
CA ALA A 37 10.71 -5.23 -14.85
C ALA A 37 11.32 -4.04 -14.12
N ALA A 38 10.63 -3.56 -13.09
CA ALA A 38 11.11 -2.43 -12.28
C ALA A 38 12.37 -2.76 -11.49
N GLY A 39 12.89 -3.96 -11.65
CA GLY A 39 14.10 -4.39 -10.99
C GLY A 39 13.95 -4.65 -9.50
N TYR A 40 12.74 -4.87 -9.03
CA TYR A 40 12.50 -5.27 -7.66
C TYR A 40 11.81 -6.63 -7.58
N GLY A 41 11.91 -7.26 -6.42
CA GLY A 41 11.27 -8.53 -6.13
C GLY A 41 11.70 -9.09 -4.78
N ASN A 42 10.85 -9.88 -4.17
CA ASN A 42 11.04 -10.37 -2.81
C ASN A 42 11.24 -9.20 -1.81
N VAL A 43 10.35 -8.22 -1.89
CA VAL A 43 10.34 -7.05 -1.02
C VAL A 43 9.21 -7.20 -0.02
N THR A 44 9.51 -6.94 1.23
CA THR A 44 8.53 -6.85 2.31
C THR A 44 8.42 -5.43 2.81
N ILE A 45 7.20 -4.89 2.86
CA ILE A 45 6.88 -3.62 3.51
C ILE A 45 5.91 -3.96 4.63
N SER A 46 6.37 -3.92 5.89
CA SER A 46 5.55 -4.41 6.99
C SER A 46 5.70 -3.61 8.29
N TYR A 47 4.63 -3.63 9.09
CA TYR A 47 4.61 -2.99 10.41
C TYR A 47 4.98 -1.52 10.40
N ASN A 48 4.76 -0.81 9.30
CA ASN A 48 5.04 0.62 9.23
C ASN A 48 3.80 1.42 9.65
N ARG A 49 4.04 2.53 10.35
CA ARG A 49 3.05 3.55 10.64
C ARG A 49 3.26 4.74 9.70
N ILE A 50 2.21 5.12 9.00
CA ILE A 50 2.24 6.21 8.02
C ILE A 50 1.09 7.15 8.33
N TYR A 51 1.35 8.44 8.46
CA TYR A 51 0.31 9.42 8.71
C TYR A 51 0.68 10.81 8.22
N ASN A 52 -0.33 11.65 7.94
CA ASN A 52 -0.14 13.01 7.45
C ASN A 52 0.81 13.07 6.24
N VAL A 53 0.56 12.20 5.26
CA VAL A 53 1.29 12.17 3.99
C VAL A 53 0.39 12.67 2.84
N MET A 54 0.92 12.82 1.65
CA MET A 54 0.21 13.39 0.49
C MET A 54 -0.31 14.81 0.72
N THR A 55 0.33 15.58 1.57
CA THR A 55 -0.15 16.92 1.94
C THR A 55 -0.02 17.96 0.81
N LYS A 56 0.64 17.64 -0.31
CA LYS A 56 0.87 18.57 -1.43
C LYS A 56 0.59 17.99 -2.81
N ALA A 57 0.57 16.67 -2.94
CA ALA A 57 0.36 15.98 -4.21
C ALA A 57 -0.91 15.12 -4.13
N ALA A 58 -1.56 14.88 -5.26
CA ALA A 58 -2.84 14.18 -5.32
C ALA A 58 -2.77 12.78 -5.96
N ASP A 59 -1.70 12.47 -6.70
CA ASP A 59 -1.53 11.19 -7.37
C ASP A 59 -0.48 10.35 -6.64
N GLY A 60 -0.94 9.57 -5.67
CA GLY A 60 -0.10 8.75 -4.81
C GLY A 60 -0.92 8.11 -3.70
N GLY A 61 -0.28 7.57 -2.70
CA GLY A 61 -0.92 6.88 -1.59
C GLY A 61 -0.10 6.88 -0.31
N GLY A 62 -0.66 6.36 0.75
CA GLY A 62 0.11 6.07 1.95
C GLY A 62 1.27 5.13 1.62
N ILE A 63 0.96 4.03 0.95
CA ILE A 63 1.95 3.17 0.30
C ILE A 63 1.61 3.08 -1.19
N TYR A 64 2.53 3.55 -2.03
CA TYR A 64 2.42 3.57 -3.48
C TYR A 64 3.48 2.68 -4.11
N VAL A 65 3.06 1.79 -5.00
CA VAL A 65 3.97 0.91 -5.73
C VAL A 65 3.61 0.89 -7.21
N ASN A 66 4.61 0.86 -8.08
CA ASN A 66 4.42 0.72 -9.51
C ASN A 66 5.52 -0.13 -10.16
N GLY A 67 5.29 -0.54 -11.41
CA GLY A 67 6.25 -1.29 -12.20
C GLY A 67 6.25 -2.79 -11.93
N PHE A 68 6.83 -3.53 -12.86
CA PHE A 68 6.76 -4.99 -12.89
C PHE A 68 7.76 -5.66 -11.96
N THR A 69 7.26 -6.67 -11.25
CA THR A 69 8.09 -7.66 -10.59
C THR A 69 8.24 -8.89 -11.49
N SER A 70 9.40 -9.53 -11.46
CA SER A 70 9.60 -10.82 -12.12
C SER A 70 8.69 -11.89 -11.49
N ASP A 71 8.09 -12.77 -12.31
CA ASP A 71 7.24 -13.89 -11.89
C ASP A 71 7.92 -14.86 -10.90
N LYS A 72 9.21 -14.70 -10.70
CA LYS A 72 9.98 -15.48 -9.72
C LYS A 72 9.80 -15.02 -8.28
N TYR A 73 9.25 -13.82 -8.08
CA TYR A 73 9.21 -13.18 -6.78
C TYR A 73 7.78 -12.77 -6.43
N THR A 74 7.48 -12.90 -5.16
CA THR A 74 6.29 -12.30 -4.55
C THR A 74 6.75 -11.19 -3.61
N ASN A 75 6.09 -10.04 -3.69
CA ASN A 75 6.29 -8.95 -2.74
C ASN A 75 5.16 -8.98 -1.71
N VAL A 76 5.45 -8.55 -0.51
CA VAL A 76 4.49 -8.55 0.59
C VAL A 76 4.35 -7.14 1.15
N MET A 77 3.11 -6.72 1.33
CA MET A 77 2.74 -5.49 2.02
C MET A 77 1.80 -5.86 3.15
N SER A 78 2.28 -5.89 4.40
CA SER A 78 1.48 -6.44 5.48
C SER A 78 1.65 -5.72 6.81
N HIS A 79 0.60 -5.76 7.65
CA HIS A 79 0.62 -5.22 9.02
C HIS A 79 0.98 -3.72 9.08
N ASN A 80 0.75 -2.98 8.00
CA ASN A 80 0.96 -1.54 8.01
C ASN A 80 -0.30 -0.83 8.49
N TRP A 81 -0.09 0.27 9.16
CA TRP A 81 -1.14 1.20 9.54
C TRP A 81 -0.94 2.54 8.85
N VAL A 82 -1.90 2.91 8.02
CA VAL A 82 -1.95 4.22 7.34
C VAL A 82 -3.11 5.03 7.94
N ASP A 83 -2.82 6.24 8.36
CA ASP A 83 -3.76 7.11 9.08
C ASP A 83 -3.72 8.55 8.53
N HIS A 84 -4.86 9.20 8.41
CA HIS A 84 -4.95 10.61 8.01
C HIS A 84 -4.26 10.96 6.70
N ASP A 85 -4.72 10.38 5.61
CA ASP A 85 -4.25 10.75 4.28
C ASP A 85 -5.22 11.72 3.62
N GLU A 86 -4.85 13.00 3.54
CA GLU A 86 -5.78 14.06 3.11
C GLU A 86 -6.01 14.11 1.59
N HIS A 87 -5.04 13.72 0.77
CA HIS A 87 -5.10 13.90 -0.69
C HIS A 87 -4.68 12.65 -1.48
N VAL A 88 -4.69 11.49 -0.85
CA VAL A 88 -4.28 10.25 -1.53
C VAL A 88 -5.28 9.85 -2.62
N PHE A 89 -4.79 9.32 -3.71
CA PHE A 89 -5.63 8.65 -4.68
C PHE A 89 -6.12 7.31 -4.12
N ALA A 90 -5.25 6.57 -3.44
CA ALA A 90 -5.61 5.39 -2.69
C ALA A 90 -4.68 5.20 -1.49
N VAL A 91 -5.17 4.64 -0.38
CA VAL A 91 -4.34 4.38 0.80
C VAL A 91 -3.24 3.38 0.47
N TYR A 92 -3.61 2.26 -0.15
CA TYR A 92 -2.70 1.25 -0.71
C TYR A 92 -2.85 1.27 -2.22
N TYR A 93 -1.90 1.84 -2.92
CA TYR A 93 -1.99 2.10 -4.35
C TYR A 93 -1.01 1.25 -5.16
N LEU A 94 -1.57 0.28 -5.90
CA LEU A 94 -0.86 -0.56 -6.83
C LEU A 94 -1.09 -0.01 -8.24
N ASP A 95 -0.18 0.86 -8.66
CA ASP A 95 -0.29 1.61 -9.90
C ASP A 95 0.35 0.86 -11.08
N ASN A 96 0.56 1.56 -12.15
CA ASN A 96 0.95 1.08 -13.46
C ASN A 96 1.99 -0.05 -13.43
N GLY A 97 1.56 -1.24 -13.83
CA GLY A 97 2.39 -2.42 -13.90
C GLY A 97 2.74 -3.06 -12.56
N ALA A 98 2.26 -2.53 -11.43
CA ALA A 98 2.49 -3.18 -10.13
C ALA A 98 2.04 -4.63 -10.16
N SER A 99 2.93 -5.56 -9.82
CA SER A 99 2.64 -6.98 -9.96
C SER A 99 3.24 -7.83 -8.86
N HIS A 100 2.59 -8.97 -8.64
CA HIS A 100 3.02 -9.98 -7.67
C HIS A 100 3.12 -9.44 -6.25
N TRP A 101 2.22 -8.54 -5.87
CA TRP A 101 2.06 -8.06 -4.50
C TRP A 101 0.98 -8.85 -3.78
N HIS A 102 1.28 -9.27 -2.57
CA HIS A 102 0.30 -9.73 -1.61
C HIS A 102 0.13 -8.64 -0.54
N VAL A 103 -0.99 -7.95 -0.60
CA VAL A 103 -1.38 -6.90 0.33
C VAL A 103 -2.33 -7.51 1.35
N THR A 104 -1.87 -7.72 2.57
CA THR A 104 -2.62 -8.47 3.57
C THR A 104 -2.44 -7.91 4.99
N GLN A 105 -3.45 -8.07 5.84
CA GLN A 105 -3.39 -7.68 7.25
C GLN A 105 -2.97 -6.22 7.45
N ASN A 106 -3.55 -5.31 6.67
CA ASN A 106 -3.27 -3.88 6.77
C ASN A 106 -4.45 -3.12 7.35
N VAL A 107 -4.19 -1.94 7.91
CA VAL A 107 -5.20 -1.06 8.49
C VAL A 107 -5.13 0.32 7.86
N ALA A 108 -6.26 0.87 7.46
CA ALA A 108 -6.42 2.24 6.99
C ALA A 108 -7.44 2.96 7.86
N THR A 109 -7.07 4.09 8.47
CA THR A 109 -7.96 4.88 9.31
C THR A 109 -8.04 6.33 8.86
N ASN A 110 -9.18 6.96 9.12
CA ASN A 110 -9.42 8.38 8.79
C ASN A 110 -9.24 8.75 7.30
N SER A 111 -9.35 7.76 6.41
CA SER A 111 -9.23 7.96 4.97
C SER A 111 -10.58 8.35 4.39
N THR A 112 -10.86 9.64 4.38
CA THR A 112 -12.08 10.21 3.78
C THR A 112 -11.78 10.61 2.34
N HIS A 113 -12.61 10.20 1.39
CA HIS A 113 -12.60 10.61 -0.03
C HIS A 113 -11.73 9.79 -1.01
N GLN A 114 -11.09 8.69 -0.59
CA GLN A 114 -10.19 7.95 -1.46
C GLN A 114 -10.48 6.45 -1.43
N TRP A 115 -9.78 5.71 -2.27
CA TRP A 115 -9.87 4.25 -2.29
C TRP A 115 -9.08 3.67 -1.12
N ALA A 116 -9.67 2.71 -0.39
CA ALA A 116 -8.94 1.96 0.64
C ALA A 116 -7.75 1.21 0.04
N PHE A 117 -7.95 0.62 -1.13
CA PHE A 117 -6.90 0.21 -2.05
C PHE A 117 -7.34 0.44 -3.50
N PHE A 118 -6.37 0.59 -4.38
CA PHE A 118 -6.62 0.70 -5.80
C PHE A 118 -5.59 -0.12 -6.59
N MET A 119 -6.09 -0.94 -7.50
CA MET A 119 -5.26 -1.67 -8.44
C MET A 119 -5.58 -1.16 -9.85
N THR A 120 -4.61 -0.52 -10.47
CA THR A 120 -4.81 0.22 -11.73
C THR A 120 -5.29 -0.68 -12.86
N PRO A 121 -6.41 -0.34 -13.52
CA PRO A 121 -6.97 -1.13 -14.62
C PRO A 121 -6.14 -1.07 -15.91
N GLY A 122 -5.15 -0.18 -15.95
CA GLY A 122 -4.42 0.19 -17.17
C GLY A 122 -5.21 1.17 -18.05
N THR A 123 -4.51 2.09 -18.66
CA THR A 123 -5.08 3.09 -19.56
C THR A 123 -5.00 2.61 -21.01
N GLY A 124 -5.74 1.53 -21.36
CA GLY A 124 -5.82 1.04 -22.74
C GLY A 124 -4.61 0.24 -23.25
N ILE A 125 -3.55 0.14 -22.49
CA ILE A 125 -2.37 -0.68 -22.81
C ILE A 125 -2.28 -1.79 -21.75
N PRO A 126 -2.47 -3.07 -22.10
CA PRO A 126 -2.42 -4.17 -21.14
C PRO A 126 -1.12 -4.22 -20.32
N SER A 127 -0.02 -3.76 -20.88
CA SER A 127 1.28 -3.69 -20.21
C SER A 127 1.35 -2.68 -19.06
N ASN A 128 0.36 -1.79 -18.94
CA ASN A 128 0.32 -0.78 -17.88
C ASN A 128 -0.66 -1.13 -16.75
N ALA A 129 -1.45 -2.19 -16.91
CA ALA A 129 -2.33 -2.63 -15.85
C ALA A 129 -1.52 -3.27 -14.71
N ALA A 130 -1.93 -3.03 -13.49
CA ALA A 130 -1.51 -3.87 -12.38
C ALA A 130 -1.96 -5.32 -12.66
N HIS A 131 -1.19 -6.32 -12.24
CA HIS A 131 -1.53 -7.71 -12.52
C HIS A 131 -1.00 -8.68 -11.47
N ASN A 132 -1.67 -9.82 -11.32
CA ASN A 132 -1.28 -10.88 -10.40
C ASN A 132 -1.08 -10.39 -8.95
N ASN A 133 -1.85 -9.40 -8.52
CA ASN A 133 -1.85 -8.92 -7.15
C ASN A 133 -2.99 -9.55 -6.36
N THR A 134 -2.79 -9.71 -5.06
CA THR A 134 -3.82 -10.16 -4.13
C THR A 134 -3.99 -9.17 -3.00
N VAL A 135 -5.22 -8.81 -2.68
CA VAL A 135 -5.57 -8.00 -1.50
C VAL A 135 -6.54 -8.79 -0.65
N ASP A 136 -6.21 -8.99 0.61
CA ASP A 136 -7.06 -9.62 1.62
C ASP A 136 -6.81 -9.02 3.02
N HIS A 137 -7.64 -9.40 4.00
CA HIS A 137 -7.51 -9.01 5.41
C HIS A 137 -7.17 -7.51 5.58
N LEU A 138 -7.97 -6.66 4.95
CA LEU A 138 -7.85 -5.21 5.05
C LEU A 138 -8.98 -4.67 5.94
N TRP A 139 -8.65 -3.92 6.97
CA TRP A 139 -9.60 -3.13 7.77
C TRP A 139 -9.45 -1.66 7.41
N TYR A 140 -10.54 -1.03 7.02
CA TYR A 140 -10.51 0.39 6.69
C TYR A 140 -11.67 1.15 7.33
N GLN A 141 -11.40 2.36 7.77
CA GLN A 141 -12.40 3.33 8.24
C GLN A 141 -12.44 4.52 7.29
N GLY A 142 -13.56 4.71 6.62
CA GLY A 142 -13.73 5.79 5.68
C GLY A 142 -14.82 5.48 4.67
N ASP A 143 -15.11 6.44 3.82
CA ASP A 143 -16.13 6.32 2.78
C ASP A 143 -15.58 5.71 1.48
N ALA A 144 -14.26 5.47 1.45
CA ALA A 144 -13.56 5.01 0.26
C ALA A 144 -13.77 3.51 0.03
N PRO A 145 -14.44 3.10 -1.04
CA PRO A 145 -14.59 1.70 -1.37
C PRO A 145 -13.26 1.09 -1.83
N PRO A 146 -13.13 -0.24 -1.76
CA PRO A 146 -12.05 -0.93 -2.43
C PRO A 146 -12.24 -0.90 -3.95
N ASN A 147 -11.15 -0.83 -4.72
CA ASN A 147 -11.20 -0.88 -6.17
C ASN A 147 -10.22 -1.90 -6.75
N ASN A 148 -10.76 -3.00 -7.26
CA ASN A 148 -10.01 -3.97 -8.06
C ASN A 148 -10.17 -3.68 -9.55
N GLY A 149 -9.39 -2.74 -10.07
CA GLY A 149 -9.41 -2.38 -11.49
C GLY A 149 -8.74 -3.40 -12.41
N CYS A 150 -7.98 -4.34 -11.88
CA CYS A 150 -7.17 -5.27 -12.68
C CYS A 150 -7.61 -6.75 -12.58
N GLU A 151 -8.86 -7.00 -12.22
CA GLU A 151 -9.39 -8.38 -12.11
C GLU A 151 -9.12 -9.22 -13.36
N LYS A 152 -9.36 -8.67 -14.54
CA LYS A 152 -9.10 -9.32 -15.82
C LYS A 152 -7.62 -9.64 -16.10
N TYR A 153 -6.71 -9.12 -15.29
CA TYR A 153 -5.27 -9.36 -15.36
C TYR A 153 -4.76 -10.20 -14.19
N GLY A 154 -5.62 -11.00 -13.58
CA GLY A 154 -5.26 -11.93 -12.52
C GLY A 154 -5.14 -11.31 -11.12
N CYS A 155 -5.65 -10.10 -10.92
CA CYS A 155 -5.74 -9.51 -9.58
C CYS A 155 -6.94 -10.07 -8.83
N ILE A 156 -6.74 -10.33 -7.55
CA ILE A 156 -7.74 -10.87 -6.64
C ILE A 156 -7.92 -9.90 -5.48
N ALA A 157 -9.17 -9.51 -5.24
CA ALA A 157 -9.56 -8.89 -3.98
C ALA A 157 -10.51 -9.85 -3.26
N ASP A 158 -10.10 -10.36 -2.11
CA ASP A 158 -10.97 -11.21 -1.31
C ASP A 158 -11.94 -10.36 -0.49
N ASN A 159 -13.06 -10.04 -1.09
CA ASN A 159 -14.09 -9.20 -0.47
C ASN A 159 -14.63 -9.77 0.86
N ALA A 160 -14.48 -11.07 1.11
CA ALA A 160 -14.89 -11.67 2.38
C ALA A 160 -13.98 -11.29 3.55
N THR A 161 -12.79 -10.81 3.26
CA THR A 161 -11.78 -10.42 4.25
C THR A 161 -11.40 -8.93 4.19
N ILE A 162 -12.15 -8.15 3.41
CA ILE A 162 -11.99 -6.69 3.32
C ILE A 162 -13.13 -6.03 4.09
N PHE A 163 -12.82 -5.42 5.21
CA PHE A 163 -13.78 -4.96 6.20
C PHE A 163 -13.83 -3.43 6.25
N ASN A 164 -14.99 -2.88 5.88
CA ASN A 164 -15.30 -1.48 6.19
C ASN A 164 -15.79 -1.38 7.65
N VAL A 165 -15.11 -0.60 8.44
CA VAL A 165 -15.54 -0.24 9.79
C VAL A 165 -16.06 1.20 9.73
N PRO A 166 -17.33 1.45 10.08
CA PRO A 166 -17.87 2.81 10.05
C PRO A 166 -17.03 3.77 10.88
N VAL A 167 -16.91 5.01 10.42
CA VAL A 167 -16.20 6.06 11.18
C VAL A 167 -16.88 6.26 12.53
N GLY A 168 -16.11 6.23 13.60
CA GLY A 168 -16.59 6.32 14.98
C GLY A 168 -16.88 4.98 15.65
N GLU A 169 -16.95 3.90 14.90
CA GLU A 169 -17.05 2.55 15.47
C GLU A 169 -15.66 2.00 15.84
N PRO A 170 -15.57 1.18 16.90
CA PRO A 170 -14.30 0.61 17.32
C PRO A 170 -13.79 -0.40 16.30
N LEU A 171 -12.50 -0.31 16.00
CA LEU A 171 -11.83 -1.31 15.18
C LEU A 171 -11.76 -2.67 15.89
N PRO A 172 -11.86 -3.79 15.15
CA PRO A 172 -11.78 -5.12 15.73
C PRO A 172 -10.38 -5.43 16.28
N ALA A 173 -10.30 -6.36 17.23
CA ALA A 173 -9.06 -6.71 17.91
C ALA A 173 -7.86 -7.01 16.98
N PRO A 174 -8.02 -7.71 15.83
CA PRO A 174 -6.89 -7.90 14.90
C PRO A 174 -6.34 -6.59 14.34
N ALA A 175 -7.20 -5.65 13.96
CA ALA A 175 -6.78 -4.34 13.47
C ALA A 175 -6.06 -3.53 14.56
N LEU A 176 -6.59 -3.53 15.79
CA LEU A 176 -5.95 -2.86 16.93
C LEU A 176 -4.56 -3.44 17.24
N ALA A 177 -4.40 -4.75 17.12
CA ALA A 177 -3.11 -5.42 17.30
C ALA A 177 -2.07 -4.97 16.24
N ILE A 178 -2.48 -4.84 14.99
CA ILE A 178 -1.64 -4.30 13.92
C ILE A 178 -1.22 -2.86 14.23
N MET A 179 -2.19 -2.02 14.59
CA MET A 179 -1.91 -0.62 14.93
C MET A 179 -0.93 -0.48 16.09
N ALA A 180 -1.06 -1.33 17.11
CA ALA A 180 -0.17 -1.33 18.26
C ALA A 180 1.26 -1.78 17.92
N ALA A 181 1.42 -2.64 16.90
CA ALA A 181 2.70 -3.16 16.45
C ALA A 181 3.36 -2.29 15.35
N ALA A 182 2.61 -1.41 14.71
CA ALA A 182 3.09 -0.61 13.60
C ALA A 182 3.90 0.60 14.06
N GLY A 183 4.95 0.92 13.30
CA GLY A 183 5.83 2.05 13.54
C GLY A 183 7.13 1.69 14.24
N ALA A 184 7.92 2.71 14.46
CA ALA A 184 9.18 2.56 15.19
C ALA A 184 8.90 2.12 16.64
N ASP A 185 9.67 1.16 17.11
CA ASP A 185 9.54 0.60 18.44
C ASP A 185 9.65 1.72 19.51
N PRO A 186 8.60 1.95 20.31
CA PRO A 186 8.62 3.00 21.35
C PRO A 186 9.74 2.82 22.35
N GLU A 187 10.16 1.58 22.63
CA GLU A 187 11.24 1.29 23.57
C GLU A 187 12.62 1.63 22.99
N ARG A 188 12.80 1.51 21.67
CA ARG A 188 14.04 1.95 21.01
C ARG A 188 14.14 3.47 20.90
N ASN A 189 13.02 4.17 20.80
CA ASN A 189 12.98 5.63 20.72
C ASN A 189 13.13 6.30 22.08
N SER A 190 12.95 5.59 23.19
CA SER A 190 13.18 6.11 24.55
C SER A 190 14.66 5.99 24.99
N ALA A 191 15.50 5.33 24.20
CA ALA A 191 16.93 5.13 24.48
C ALA A 191 17.83 6.08 23.68
N ALA A 192 17.29 6.97 22.87
CA ALA A 192 17.98 8.03 22.14
C ALA A 192 17.62 9.40 22.71
#